data_45af5304993c9f03c30f69b933008c40
#
_entry.id   45af5304993c9f03c30f69b933008c40
#
_cell.length_a   1.000
_cell.length_b   1.000
_cell.length_c   1.000
_cell.angle_alpha   90.00
_cell.angle_beta   90.00
_cell.angle_gamma   90.00
#
_symmetry.space_group_name_H-M   'P 1'
#
loop_
_entity.id
_entity.type
_entity.pdbx_description
1 polymer ?
#
loop_
_entity_poly.entity_id
_entity_poly.type
_entity_poly.pdbx_seq_one_letter_code
_entity_poly.pdbx_strand_id
1 'polypeptide(L)'
;MRPMFALALVALVAAAFASQAAPPVRRLVPRYAHIFVIVEENKDYGQILDPAAAPNIAGLAAKYGNATQFFGEVHPSEANYVALLGGDTFGIHDDDGFTCKAGDADPFCGGSSEPGYVDHTVHAPHLGMQLEAAGLTWKGYFENLPAPGALVFIASDPAISDGTRKTALYASKHTGFVNFAQVQADPRRAEKLVGFDRLDRDLADGRLPSFALIVPNQCNEMHGLVGPKVPAECSHKDALIRRGDQEVGDLVKRIQATPAWRSAGNFAIVVTFDEGAGGSRGGCCAVTPDAPSNFGGGHIPTIVITNHGPRGLADPTPYNHYSLLRTMEEAFRVKGRLGHAADTDKGVVTMTPLFEVR
;
A
#
# COMPACT_ATOMS: atom_id res chain seq x y z
N MET A 1 -46.74 -81.67 15.46
CA MET A 1 -46.32 -80.59 16.33
C MET A 1 -44.91 -80.22 15.94
N ARG A 2 -44.73 -79.04 15.28
CA ARG A 2 -43.42 -78.49 14.92
C ARG A 2 -43.25 -77.17 15.67
N PRO A 3 -42.14 -76.88 16.34
CA PRO A 3 -41.93 -75.60 16.99
C PRO A 3 -41.41 -74.57 15.97
N MET A 4 -42.05 -73.45 16.00
CA MET A 4 -41.59 -72.24 15.27
C MET A 4 -40.46 -71.56 16.06
N PHE A 5 -39.30 -71.42 15.46
CA PHE A 5 -38.19 -70.53 15.98
C PHE A 5 -38.43 -69.15 15.51
N ALA A 6 -38.62 -68.23 16.44
CA ALA A 6 -38.62 -66.77 16.15
C ALA A 6 -37.17 -66.21 16.16
N LEU A 7 -36.73 -65.70 15.00
CA LEU A 7 -35.45 -64.94 14.90
C LEU A 7 -35.70 -63.51 15.34
N ALA A 8 -35.07 -63.10 16.42
CA ALA A 8 -35.04 -61.72 16.83
C ALA A 8 -33.88 -60.98 16.07
N LEU A 9 -34.26 -60.03 15.24
CA LEU A 9 -33.28 -59.14 14.52
C LEU A 9 -32.92 -58.01 15.46
N VAL A 10 -31.65 -57.96 15.93
CA VAL A 10 -31.09 -56.84 16.68
C VAL A 10 -30.51 -55.85 15.68
N ALA A 11 -31.14 -54.68 15.51
CA ALA A 11 -30.64 -53.60 14.71
C ALA A 11 -29.64 -52.77 15.54
N LEU A 12 -28.35 -52.85 15.21
CA LEU A 12 -27.31 -51.94 15.74
C LEU A 12 -27.45 -50.56 15.05
N VAL A 13 -27.87 -49.57 15.80
CA VAL A 13 -27.80 -48.14 15.36
C VAL A 13 -26.41 -47.61 15.67
N ALA A 14 -25.57 -47.54 14.67
CA ALA A 14 -24.28 -46.84 14.77
C ALA A 14 -24.53 -45.32 14.72
N ALA A 15 -24.45 -44.64 15.86
CA ALA A 15 -24.48 -43.20 15.93
C ALA A 15 -23.12 -42.65 15.42
N ALA A 16 -23.09 -42.09 14.21
CA ALA A 16 -21.96 -41.35 13.67
C ALA A 16 -21.86 -40.00 14.40
N PHE A 17 -20.93 -39.90 15.34
CA PHE A 17 -20.54 -38.61 15.90
C PHE A 17 -19.76 -37.85 14.81
N ALA A 18 -20.42 -36.90 14.13
CA ALA A 18 -19.74 -35.92 13.31
C ALA A 18 -18.89 -35.05 14.24
N SER A 19 -17.58 -35.25 14.21
CA SER A 19 -16.63 -34.38 14.88
C SER A 19 -16.76 -32.98 14.23
N GLN A 20 -17.43 -32.05 14.91
CA GLN A 20 -17.42 -30.67 14.52
C GLN A 20 -16.00 -30.17 14.76
N ALA A 21 -15.24 -29.92 13.67
CA ALA A 21 -13.95 -29.22 13.75
C ALA A 21 -14.17 -27.88 14.48
N ALA A 22 -13.40 -27.65 15.53
CA ALA A 22 -13.45 -26.37 16.23
C ALA A 22 -13.20 -25.25 15.19
N PRO A 23 -13.92 -24.12 15.27
CA PRO A 23 -13.68 -23.01 14.35
C PRO A 23 -12.21 -22.63 14.40
N PRO A 24 -11.57 -22.31 13.25
CA PRO A 24 -10.16 -21.97 13.21
C PRO A 24 -9.94 -20.77 14.14
N VAL A 25 -8.98 -20.92 15.07
CA VAL A 25 -8.57 -19.83 15.96
C VAL A 25 -8.07 -18.69 15.07
N ARG A 26 -8.78 -17.57 15.05
CA ARG A 26 -8.37 -16.38 14.30
C ARG A 26 -7.04 -15.88 14.88
N ARG A 27 -5.96 -16.08 14.14
CA ARG A 27 -4.67 -15.51 14.49
C ARG A 27 -4.73 -14.00 14.23
N LEU A 28 -4.40 -13.22 15.25
CA LEU A 28 -4.28 -11.78 15.13
C LEU A 28 -2.90 -11.42 14.55
N VAL A 29 -2.86 -10.33 13.80
CA VAL A 29 -1.57 -9.72 13.42
C VAL A 29 -0.79 -9.39 14.70
N PRO A 30 0.48 -9.79 14.84
CA PRO A 30 1.31 -9.40 15.98
C PRO A 30 1.40 -7.88 16.12
N ARG A 31 1.69 -7.38 17.32
CA ARG A 31 1.94 -5.95 17.51
C ARG A 31 3.27 -5.56 16.89
N TYR A 32 3.27 -4.47 16.13
CA TYR A 32 4.47 -3.90 15.51
C TYR A 32 4.82 -2.57 16.17
N ALA A 33 6.12 -2.32 16.34
CA ALA A 33 6.64 -1.02 16.77
C ALA A 33 6.74 -0.07 15.56
N HIS A 34 7.14 -0.62 14.42
CA HIS A 34 7.32 0.12 13.18
C HIS A 34 6.78 -0.67 11.99
N ILE A 35 6.04 0.01 11.11
CA ILE A 35 5.69 -0.48 9.77
C ILE A 35 6.01 0.64 8.78
N PHE A 36 6.92 0.38 7.85
CA PHE A 36 7.32 1.29 6.78
C PHE A 36 6.82 0.73 5.46
N VAL A 37 6.05 1.53 4.72
CA VAL A 37 5.51 1.17 3.41
C VAL A 37 6.23 2.00 2.35
N ILE A 38 6.93 1.32 1.45
CA ILE A 38 7.55 1.89 0.25
C ILE A 38 6.58 1.64 -0.89
N VAL A 39 6.15 2.69 -1.58
CA VAL A 39 5.23 2.59 -2.71
C VAL A 39 5.95 2.95 -3.99
N GLU A 40 5.89 2.04 -4.94
CA GLU A 40 6.39 2.16 -6.30
C GLU A 40 5.22 2.30 -7.28
N GLU A 41 5.49 2.57 -8.55
CA GLU A 41 4.50 3.02 -9.52
C GLU A 41 4.36 2.14 -10.76
N ASN A 42 3.08 1.83 -11.06
CA ASN A 42 2.58 1.40 -12.36
C ASN A 42 3.29 0.18 -12.97
N LYS A 43 3.51 -0.88 -12.17
CA LYS A 43 4.09 -2.13 -12.70
C LYS A 43 3.32 -3.36 -12.26
N ASP A 44 3.14 -4.27 -13.22
CA ASP A 44 2.52 -5.57 -12.96
C ASP A 44 3.45 -6.51 -12.19
N TYR A 45 2.85 -7.40 -11.41
CA TYR A 45 3.52 -8.44 -10.65
C TYR A 45 4.57 -9.20 -11.48
N GLY A 46 4.20 -9.66 -12.68
CA GLY A 46 5.10 -10.43 -13.54
C GLY A 46 6.27 -9.63 -14.10
N GLN A 47 6.17 -8.30 -14.21
CA GLN A 47 7.26 -7.45 -14.67
C GLN A 47 8.36 -7.30 -13.62
N ILE A 48 7.97 -7.24 -12.34
CA ILE A 48 8.88 -6.95 -11.22
C ILE A 48 9.42 -8.22 -10.58
N LEU A 49 8.67 -9.31 -10.58
CA LEU A 49 9.15 -10.58 -10.03
C LEU A 49 10.06 -11.34 -10.99
N ASP A 50 10.35 -10.80 -12.20
CA ASP A 50 11.41 -11.27 -13.07
C ASP A 50 12.78 -10.82 -12.52
N PRO A 51 13.65 -11.74 -12.07
CA PRO A 51 14.95 -11.39 -11.52
C PRO A 51 15.93 -10.80 -12.57
N ALA A 52 15.63 -10.90 -13.86
CA ALA A 52 16.41 -10.23 -14.91
C ALA A 52 16.05 -8.73 -14.99
N ALA A 53 14.82 -8.36 -14.66
CA ALA A 53 14.34 -6.99 -14.68
C ALA A 53 14.60 -6.27 -13.35
N ALA A 54 14.24 -6.90 -12.21
CA ALA A 54 14.29 -6.31 -10.87
C ALA A 54 14.89 -7.31 -9.84
N PRO A 55 16.21 -7.53 -9.87
CA PRO A 55 16.88 -8.55 -9.05
C PRO A 55 16.78 -8.30 -7.54
N ASN A 56 16.74 -7.05 -7.06
CA ASN A 56 16.63 -6.75 -5.64
C ASN A 56 15.22 -7.10 -5.13
N ILE A 57 14.17 -6.63 -5.80
CA ILE A 57 12.77 -6.88 -5.39
C ILE A 57 12.44 -8.37 -5.52
N ALA A 58 12.81 -9.02 -6.62
CA ALA A 58 12.64 -10.46 -6.80
C ALA A 58 13.40 -11.26 -5.72
N GLY A 59 14.61 -10.85 -5.36
CA GLY A 59 15.39 -11.44 -4.28
C GLY A 59 14.73 -11.25 -2.90
N LEU A 60 14.14 -10.09 -2.64
CA LEU A 60 13.37 -9.84 -1.42
C LEU A 60 12.11 -10.70 -1.35
N ALA A 61 11.38 -10.85 -2.45
CA ALA A 61 10.20 -11.70 -2.55
C ALA A 61 10.54 -13.18 -2.30
N ALA A 62 11.66 -13.67 -2.84
CA ALA A 62 12.13 -15.03 -2.60
C ALA A 62 12.59 -15.25 -1.15
N LYS A 63 13.12 -14.23 -0.49
CA LYS A 63 13.69 -14.33 0.86
C LYS A 63 12.67 -14.14 1.97
N TYR A 64 11.68 -13.28 1.79
CA TYR A 64 10.72 -12.86 2.83
C TYR A 64 9.29 -13.31 2.52
N GLY A 65 8.29 -12.51 2.83
CA GLY A 65 6.90 -12.75 2.52
C GLY A 65 6.52 -12.13 1.17
N ASN A 66 5.92 -12.91 0.29
CA ASN A 66 5.42 -12.47 -1.01
C ASN A 66 3.90 -12.71 -1.07
N ALA A 67 3.11 -11.64 -1.17
CA ALA A 67 1.69 -11.72 -1.46
C ALA A 67 1.51 -11.95 -2.97
N THR A 68 1.26 -13.21 -3.35
CA THR A 68 1.23 -13.60 -4.77
C THR A 68 -0.06 -13.22 -5.49
N GLN A 69 -1.03 -12.65 -4.78
CA GLN A 69 -2.32 -12.18 -5.29
C GLN A 69 -2.67 -10.85 -4.63
N PHE A 70 -1.90 -9.79 -4.93
CA PHE A 70 -2.20 -8.45 -4.44
C PHE A 70 -2.62 -7.54 -5.60
N PHE A 71 -3.63 -6.69 -5.38
CA PHE A 71 -4.25 -5.90 -6.43
C PHE A 71 -4.37 -4.43 -6.04
N GLY A 72 -4.19 -3.53 -7.02
CA GLY A 72 -4.61 -2.14 -6.90
C GLY A 72 -6.15 -2.01 -6.99
N GLU A 73 -6.68 -0.91 -6.48
CA GLU A 73 -8.13 -0.66 -6.49
C GLU A 73 -8.63 -0.16 -7.84
N VAL A 74 -7.96 0.83 -8.40
CA VAL A 74 -8.42 1.57 -9.58
C VAL A 74 -7.23 2.05 -10.44
N HIS A 75 -7.53 2.70 -11.55
CA HIS A 75 -6.69 3.61 -12.31
C HIS A 75 -7.36 5.00 -12.36
N PRO A 76 -6.57 6.09 -12.32
CA PRO A 76 -5.13 6.19 -12.12
C PRO A 76 -4.69 6.26 -10.65
N SER A 77 -3.42 6.57 -10.43
CA SER A 77 -2.63 6.42 -9.20
C SER A 77 -3.22 7.02 -7.93
N GLU A 78 -3.64 8.30 -7.96
CA GLU A 78 -3.96 9.08 -6.74
C GLU A 78 -4.92 8.38 -5.78
N ALA A 79 -5.99 7.79 -6.34
CA ALA A 79 -7.02 7.12 -5.56
C ALA A 79 -6.48 5.91 -4.77
N ASN A 80 -5.45 5.22 -5.25
CA ASN A 80 -4.84 4.06 -4.57
C ASN A 80 -4.03 4.51 -3.34
N TYR A 81 -3.32 5.65 -3.42
CA TYR A 81 -2.65 6.23 -2.24
C TYR A 81 -3.66 6.68 -1.19
N VAL A 82 -4.76 7.27 -1.62
CA VAL A 82 -5.85 7.69 -0.72
C VAL A 82 -6.51 6.46 -0.09
N ALA A 83 -6.76 5.41 -0.86
CA ALA A 83 -7.33 4.14 -0.41
C ALA A 83 -6.46 3.44 0.63
N LEU A 84 -5.13 3.41 0.42
CA LEU A 84 -4.16 2.86 1.37
C LEU A 84 -4.23 3.55 2.75
N LEU A 85 -4.54 4.85 2.78
CA LEU A 85 -4.52 5.65 4.01
C LEU A 85 -5.90 5.86 4.64
N GLY A 86 -6.95 5.92 3.83
CA GLY A 86 -8.33 6.23 4.24
C GLY A 86 -9.30 5.07 4.16
N GLY A 87 -8.91 4.00 3.47
CA GLY A 87 -9.74 2.81 3.31
C GLY A 87 -10.83 2.94 2.23
N ASP A 88 -10.80 3.98 1.42
CA ASP A 88 -11.72 4.22 0.32
C ASP A 88 -11.02 5.08 -0.74
N THR A 89 -11.41 4.96 -1.99
CA THR A 89 -11.01 5.88 -3.07
C THR A 89 -11.75 7.21 -2.99
N PHE A 90 -12.83 7.27 -2.21
CA PHE A 90 -13.75 8.40 -2.08
C PHE A 90 -14.33 8.88 -3.42
N GLY A 91 -14.36 8.01 -4.42
CA GLY A 91 -14.83 8.32 -5.75
C GLY A 91 -13.81 9.04 -6.63
N ILE A 92 -12.59 9.30 -6.15
CA ILE A 92 -11.50 9.85 -6.95
C ILE A 92 -11.17 8.87 -8.09
N HIS A 93 -11.09 9.35 -9.32
CA HIS A 93 -10.91 8.53 -10.51
C HIS A 93 -10.03 9.19 -11.59
N ASP A 94 -9.28 10.21 -11.19
CA ASP A 94 -8.28 10.92 -12.00
C ASP A 94 -7.10 11.36 -11.13
N ASP A 95 -6.09 12.02 -11.73
CA ASP A 95 -4.88 12.47 -11.08
C ASP A 95 -4.82 13.99 -10.94
N ASP A 96 -5.94 14.65 -10.73
CA ASP A 96 -5.99 16.10 -10.52
C ASP A 96 -5.31 16.52 -9.21
N GLY A 97 -5.14 17.81 -9.00
CA GLY A 97 -4.50 18.31 -7.79
C GLY A 97 -5.37 18.07 -6.54
N PHE A 98 -4.77 17.75 -5.42
CA PHE A 98 -5.44 17.40 -4.14
C PHE A 98 -6.38 18.47 -3.56
N THR A 99 -6.45 19.65 -4.14
CA THR A 99 -7.41 20.72 -3.79
C THR A 99 -8.45 20.96 -4.88
N CYS A 100 -8.39 20.22 -5.99
CA CYS A 100 -9.32 20.39 -7.11
C CYS A 100 -10.72 19.98 -6.71
N LYS A 101 -11.68 20.72 -7.25
CA LYS A 101 -13.11 20.49 -7.10
C LYS A 101 -13.85 20.87 -8.39
N ALA A 102 -15.08 20.43 -8.50
CA ALA A 102 -15.88 20.66 -9.68
C ALA A 102 -15.87 22.15 -10.13
N GLY A 103 -15.53 22.37 -11.39
CA GLY A 103 -15.49 23.69 -12.01
C GLY A 103 -14.21 24.51 -11.80
N ASP A 104 -13.18 23.95 -11.14
CA ASP A 104 -11.88 24.63 -11.01
C ASP A 104 -11.20 24.82 -12.36
N ALA A 105 -10.67 26.03 -12.59
CA ALA A 105 -9.97 26.39 -13.82
C ALA A 105 -8.45 26.25 -13.72
N ASP A 106 -7.92 25.71 -12.64
CA ASP A 106 -6.47 25.48 -12.47
C ASP A 106 -6.00 24.43 -13.49
N PRO A 107 -4.85 24.63 -14.16
CA PRO A 107 -4.29 23.64 -15.09
C PRO A 107 -4.04 22.25 -14.47
N PHE A 108 -3.94 22.16 -13.15
CA PHE A 108 -3.83 20.90 -12.40
C PHE A 108 -5.20 20.28 -12.05
N CYS A 109 -6.31 20.85 -12.50
CA CYS A 109 -7.66 20.36 -12.30
C CYS A 109 -8.34 20.06 -13.66
N GLY A 110 -7.64 19.31 -14.52
CA GLY A 110 -8.05 19.07 -15.89
C GLY A 110 -9.35 18.28 -16.04
N GLY A 111 -9.70 17.44 -15.07
CA GLY A 111 -10.95 16.68 -15.00
C GLY A 111 -12.13 17.45 -14.41
N SER A 112 -11.91 18.62 -13.81
CA SER A 112 -12.89 19.35 -12.98
C SER A 112 -14.22 19.71 -13.69
N SER A 113 -14.26 19.71 -15.01
CA SER A 113 -15.46 19.97 -15.82
C SER A 113 -16.22 18.69 -16.21
N GLU A 114 -15.68 17.52 -15.92
CA GLU A 114 -16.31 16.24 -16.27
C GLU A 114 -17.56 15.98 -15.40
N PRO A 115 -18.63 15.41 -15.97
CA PRO A 115 -19.81 15.04 -15.19
C PRO A 115 -19.49 14.03 -14.11
N GLY A 116 -19.88 14.32 -12.86
CA GLY A 116 -19.64 13.43 -11.74
C GLY A 116 -18.26 13.60 -11.09
N TYR A 117 -17.52 14.64 -11.44
CA TYR A 117 -16.27 14.99 -10.79
C TYR A 117 -16.43 15.09 -9.28
N VAL A 118 -15.47 14.57 -8.54
CA VAL A 118 -15.47 14.61 -7.08
C VAL A 118 -14.34 15.50 -6.58
N ASP A 119 -14.55 16.13 -5.43
CA ASP A 119 -13.53 16.94 -4.79
C ASP A 119 -12.37 16.05 -4.33
N HIS A 120 -11.15 16.45 -4.66
CA HIS A 120 -9.93 15.73 -4.27
C HIS A 120 -9.52 15.98 -2.81
N THR A 121 -10.14 16.99 -2.15
CA THR A 121 -9.97 17.19 -0.71
C THR A 121 -10.92 16.26 0.06
N VAL A 122 -10.33 15.26 0.71
CA VAL A 122 -11.05 14.23 1.48
C VAL A 122 -11.32 14.70 2.91
N HIS A 123 -12.59 14.70 3.34
CA HIS A 123 -13.00 15.07 4.69
C HIS A 123 -13.22 13.88 5.64
N ALA A 124 -12.78 12.68 5.25
CA ALA A 124 -12.83 11.48 6.07
C ALA A 124 -11.58 11.32 6.94
N PRO A 125 -11.62 10.49 8.01
CA PRO A 125 -10.44 10.15 8.79
C PRO A 125 -9.45 9.29 8.00
N HIS A 126 -8.17 9.34 8.40
CA HIS A 126 -7.09 8.55 7.81
C HIS A 126 -6.25 7.86 8.89
N LEU A 127 -5.41 6.89 8.49
CA LEU A 127 -4.56 6.09 9.39
C LEU A 127 -3.72 6.96 10.34
N GLY A 128 -3.18 8.09 9.87
CA GLY A 128 -2.40 9.01 10.70
C GLY A 128 -3.18 9.52 11.91
N MET A 129 -4.48 9.84 11.74
CA MET A 129 -5.34 10.26 12.85
C MET A 129 -5.59 9.13 13.86
N GLN A 130 -5.81 7.90 13.37
CA GLN A 130 -5.96 6.74 14.26
C GLN A 130 -4.68 6.48 15.07
N LEU A 131 -3.51 6.62 14.44
CA LEU A 131 -2.22 6.48 15.11
C LEU A 131 -2.02 7.53 16.21
N GLU A 132 -2.27 8.80 15.90
CA GLU A 132 -2.18 9.89 16.89
C GLU A 132 -3.12 9.68 18.07
N ALA A 133 -4.35 9.25 17.81
CA ALA A 133 -5.32 8.91 18.86
C ALA A 133 -4.86 7.73 19.73
N ALA A 134 -3.99 6.87 19.23
CA ALA A 134 -3.36 5.77 19.95
C ALA A 134 -2.01 6.14 20.58
N GLY A 135 -1.58 7.41 20.51
CA GLY A 135 -0.28 7.88 21.02
C GLY A 135 0.91 7.42 20.16
N LEU A 136 0.66 7.04 18.92
CA LEU A 136 1.67 6.62 17.95
C LEU A 136 2.01 7.75 16.98
N THR A 137 3.13 7.64 16.28
CA THR A 137 3.63 8.66 15.36
C THR A 137 3.62 8.16 13.92
N TRP A 138 3.50 9.10 12.97
CA TRP A 138 3.58 8.79 11.56
C TRP A 138 4.33 9.87 10.77
N LYS A 139 4.89 9.51 9.62
CA LYS A 139 5.48 10.43 8.65
C LYS A 139 5.27 9.94 7.21
N GLY A 140 5.10 10.88 6.29
CA GLY A 140 5.30 10.69 4.87
C GLY A 140 6.68 11.24 4.48
N TYR A 141 7.51 10.40 3.90
CA TYR A 141 8.80 10.77 3.32
C TYR A 141 8.67 10.76 1.81
N PHE A 142 8.75 11.94 1.20
CA PHE A 142 8.55 12.14 -0.23
C PHE A 142 9.82 12.71 -0.85
N GLU A 143 10.43 11.94 -1.75
CA GLU A 143 11.64 12.40 -2.41
C GLU A 143 11.34 13.63 -3.28
N ASN A 144 12.23 14.62 -3.26
CA ASN A 144 12.07 15.93 -3.91
C ASN A 144 10.85 16.77 -3.45
N LEU A 145 10.23 16.46 -2.30
CA LEU A 145 9.33 17.43 -1.66
C LEU A 145 10.11 18.73 -1.41
N PRO A 146 9.66 19.90 -1.93
CA PRO A 146 10.51 21.09 -2.00
C PRO A 146 10.81 21.72 -0.62
N ALA A 147 9.93 21.49 0.35
CA ALA A 147 10.11 21.92 1.73
C ALA A 147 9.25 21.08 2.66
N PRO A 148 9.63 20.90 3.94
CA PRO A 148 8.79 20.21 4.93
C PRO A 148 7.40 20.82 5.00
N GLY A 149 6.36 19.98 4.87
CA GLY A 149 4.96 20.40 4.91
C GLY A 149 4.47 21.15 3.67
N ALA A 150 5.23 21.18 2.57
CA ALA A 150 4.80 21.85 1.35
C ALA A 150 3.50 21.23 0.81
N LEU A 151 2.55 22.09 0.45
CA LEU A 151 1.33 21.75 -0.25
C LEU A 151 1.45 22.28 -1.69
N VAL A 152 2.10 21.48 -2.53
CA VAL A 152 2.34 21.81 -3.95
C VAL A 152 1.93 20.62 -4.81
N PHE A 153 1.45 20.88 -6.01
CA PHE A 153 1.06 19.80 -6.92
C PHE A 153 2.25 19.06 -7.50
N ILE A 154 3.30 19.81 -7.84
CA ILE A 154 4.55 19.25 -8.39
C ILE A 154 5.77 20.00 -7.86
N ALA A 155 6.92 19.33 -7.92
CA ALA A 155 8.22 19.98 -7.85
C ALA A 155 9.20 19.32 -8.83
N SER A 156 10.06 20.12 -9.44
CA SER A 156 10.91 19.70 -10.54
C SER A 156 12.35 20.15 -10.31
N ASP A 157 13.29 19.41 -10.90
CA ASP A 157 14.67 19.89 -11.05
C ASP A 157 14.72 20.84 -12.27
N PRO A 158 15.20 22.08 -12.10
CA PRO A 158 15.35 23.02 -13.21
C PRO A 158 16.17 22.50 -14.40
N ALA A 159 17.08 21.55 -14.15
CA ALA A 159 17.92 20.97 -15.19
C ALA A 159 17.14 20.14 -16.21
N ILE A 160 16.04 19.49 -15.79
CA ILE A 160 15.24 18.60 -16.63
C ILE A 160 13.81 19.10 -16.87
N SER A 161 13.38 20.11 -16.11
CA SER A 161 11.99 20.60 -16.12
C SER A 161 11.62 21.34 -17.40
N ASP A 162 10.40 21.11 -17.86
CA ASP A 162 9.69 21.96 -18.82
C ASP A 162 8.48 22.69 -18.19
N GLY A 163 8.34 22.60 -16.85
CA GLY A 163 7.25 23.19 -16.08
C GLY A 163 5.99 22.34 -16.02
N THR A 164 5.96 21.17 -16.65
CA THR A 164 4.80 20.29 -16.67
C THR A 164 4.92 19.14 -15.68
N ARG A 165 3.78 18.47 -15.39
CA ARG A 165 3.74 17.21 -14.61
C ARG A 165 4.66 16.12 -15.19
N LYS A 166 4.85 16.11 -16.52
CA LYS A 166 5.62 15.08 -17.24
C LYS A 166 7.10 15.09 -16.89
N THR A 167 7.64 16.22 -16.41
CA THR A 167 9.04 16.38 -16.01
C THR A 167 9.21 16.64 -14.52
N ALA A 168 8.13 16.55 -13.74
CA ALA A 168 8.17 16.74 -12.30
C ALA A 168 8.82 15.54 -11.61
N LEU A 169 9.76 15.77 -10.70
CA LEU A 169 10.30 14.71 -9.86
C LEU A 169 9.33 14.35 -8.74
N TYR A 170 8.81 15.33 -8.02
CA TYR A 170 7.75 15.15 -7.03
C TYR A 170 6.39 15.42 -7.66
N ALA A 171 5.41 14.56 -7.38
CA ALA A 171 4.01 14.75 -7.72
C ALA A 171 3.11 14.45 -6.51
N SER A 172 2.20 15.38 -6.17
CA SER A 172 1.30 15.23 -5.01
C SER A 172 0.37 14.03 -5.11
N LYS A 173 0.00 13.64 -6.32
CA LYS A 173 -0.84 12.47 -6.60
C LYS A 173 -0.26 11.15 -6.06
N HIS A 174 1.05 11.09 -5.81
CA HIS A 174 1.75 9.95 -5.22
C HIS A 174 1.98 10.07 -3.71
N THR A 175 1.19 10.88 -3.01
CA THR A 175 1.38 11.07 -1.55
C THR A 175 0.21 10.59 -0.71
N GLY A 176 -1.01 10.65 -1.21
CA GLY A 176 -2.25 10.32 -0.49
C GLY A 176 -2.54 11.21 0.72
N PHE A 177 -1.58 11.48 1.57
CA PHE A 177 -1.78 12.29 2.77
C PHE A 177 -2.25 13.72 2.50
N VAL A 178 -1.76 14.36 1.44
CA VAL A 178 -2.13 15.76 1.12
C VAL A 178 -3.59 15.91 0.69
N ASN A 179 -4.25 14.83 0.30
CA ASN A 179 -5.68 14.85 -0.02
C ASN A 179 -6.56 15.07 1.21
N PHE A 180 -6.10 14.71 2.41
CA PHE A 180 -6.93 14.81 3.60
C PHE A 180 -6.94 16.24 4.17
N ALA A 181 -8.15 16.81 4.30
CA ALA A 181 -8.37 18.17 4.82
C ALA A 181 -7.67 18.40 6.16
N GLN A 182 -7.65 17.38 7.03
CA GLN A 182 -7.01 17.45 8.34
C GLN A 182 -5.49 17.61 8.21
N VAL A 183 -4.85 16.99 7.21
CA VAL A 183 -3.41 17.14 6.94
C VAL A 183 -3.13 18.52 6.35
N GLN A 184 -3.97 18.98 5.42
CA GLN A 184 -3.85 20.31 4.81
C GLN A 184 -3.90 21.41 5.88
N ALA A 185 -4.79 21.26 6.86
CA ALA A 185 -5.00 22.23 7.96
C ALA A 185 -4.06 22.05 9.17
N ASP A 186 -3.27 20.95 9.23
CA ASP A 186 -2.42 20.69 10.40
C ASP A 186 -1.24 21.68 10.48
N PRO A 187 -1.13 22.51 11.53
CA PRO A 187 0.00 23.41 11.69
C PRO A 187 1.35 22.69 11.89
N ARG A 188 1.33 21.40 12.27
CA ARG A 188 2.50 20.55 12.45
C ARG A 188 2.80 19.67 11.25
N ARG A 189 2.14 19.88 10.09
CA ARG A 189 2.38 19.04 8.91
C ARG A 189 3.85 19.05 8.45
N ALA A 190 4.60 20.13 8.71
CA ALA A 190 6.03 20.20 8.43
C ALA A 190 6.90 19.20 9.23
N GLU A 191 6.36 18.61 10.30
CA GLU A 191 7.01 17.54 11.05
C GLU A 191 6.70 16.16 10.46
N LYS A 192 5.61 16.08 9.68
CA LYS A 192 5.00 14.84 9.19
C LYS A 192 5.25 14.60 7.70
N LEU A 193 5.14 15.64 6.87
CA LEU A 193 5.41 15.56 5.43
C LEU A 193 6.80 16.10 5.18
N VAL A 194 7.77 15.24 4.85
CA VAL A 194 9.18 15.61 4.81
C VAL A 194 9.89 14.96 3.62
N GLY A 195 11.06 15.48 3.25
CA GLY A 195 11.89 14.93 2.18
C GLY A 195 12.79 13.78 2.64
N PHE A 196 13.48 13.16 1.71
CA PHE A 196 14.40 12.05 1.98
C PHE A 196 15.64 12.48 2.80
N ASP A 197 16.03 13.74 2.77
CA ASP A 197 17.04 14.30 3.67
C ASP A 197 16.66 14.12 5.15
N ARG A 198 15.35 14.18 5.44
CA ARG A 198 14.84 13.90 6.77
C ARG A 198 14.76 12.40 7.05
N LEU A 199 14.43 11.58 6.06
CA LEU A 199 14.47 10.11 6.19
C LEU A 199 15.87 9.66 6.60
N ASP A 200 16.91 10.16 5.93
CA ASP A 200 18.30 9.84 6.22
C ASP A 200 18.70 10.21 7.66
N ARG A 201 18.31 11.41 8.10
CA ARG A 201 18.54 11.83 9.49
C ARG A 201 17.79 10.97 10.50
N ASP A 202 16.50 10.68 10.26
CA ASP A 202 15.70 9.89 11.19
C ASP A 202 16.21 8.44 11.29
N LEU A 203 16.68 7.85 10.18
CA LEU A 203 17.33 6.54 10.18
C LEU A 203 18.66 6.55 10.95
N ALA A 204 19.50 7.56 10.72
CA ALA A 204 20.79 7.70 11.39
C ALA A 204 20.66 7.94 12.90
N ASP A 205 19.71 8.79 13.30
CA ASP A 205 19.47 9.18 14.69
C ASP A 205 18.62 8.15 15.46
N GLY A 206 18.01 7.17 14.78
CA GLY A 206 17.08 6.20 15.36
C GLY A 206 15.75 6.81 15.82
N ARG A 207 15.36 7.98 15.25
CA ARG A 207 14.10 8.68 15.57
C ARG A 207 12.98 8.29 14.61
N LEU A 208 12.65 7.00 14.59
CA LEU A 208 11.74 6.42 13.64
C LEU A 208 10.27 6.60 14.06
N PRO A 209 9.35 6.95 13.14
CA PRO A 209 7.92 6.93 13.42
C PRO A 209 7.40 5.49 13.55
N SER A 210 6.24 5.32 14.18
CA SER A 210 5.56 4.02 14.17
C SER A 210 5.15 3.61 12.75
N PHE A 211 4.58 4.54 11.98
CA PHE A 211 4.25 4.34 10.57
C PHE A 211 5.01 5.32 9.69
N ALA A 212 5.60 4.81 8.60
CA ALA A 212 6.19 5.61 7.54
C ALA A 212 5.60 5.22 6.18
N LEU A 213 5.12 6.22 5.44
CA LEU A 213 4.91 6.11 3.99
C LEU A 213 6.15 6.69 3.30
N ILE A 214 6.82 5.92 2.46
CA ILE A 214 8.04 6.30 1.76
C ILE A 214 7.75 6.21 0.27
N VAL A 215 7.85 7.34 -0.43
CA VAL A 215 7.61 7.41 -1.87
C VAL A 215 8.81 8.07 -2.52
N PRO A 216 9.57 7.33 -3.33
CA PRO A 216 10.63 7.91 -4.15
C PRO A 216 10.06 8.90 -5.17
N ASN A 217 10.91 9.63 -5.88
CA ASN A 217 10.47 10.54 -6.93
C ASN A 217 10.05 9.77 -8.20
N GLN A 218 9.37 10.42 -9.13
CA GLN A 218 8.82 9.79 -10.34
C GLN A 218 9.84 9.04 -11.21
N CYS A 219 11.13 9.33 -11.07
CA CYS A 219 12.19 8.56 -11.71
C CYS A 219 12.57 7.31 -10.89
N ASN A 220 12.58 7.41 -9.56
CA ASN A 220 13.03 6.36 -8.66
C ASN A 220 11.91 5.38 -8.27
N GLU A 221 10.63 5.79 -8.35
CA GLU A 221 9.45 4.94 -8.10
C GLU A 221 8.94 4.17 -9.34
N MET A 222 9.66 4.22 -10.46
CA MET A 222 9.32 3.55 -11.73
C MET A 222 8.16 4.18 -12.54
N HIS A 223 7.54 5.30 -12.11
CA HIS A 223 6.53 5.99 -12.94
C HIS A 223 7.15 6.48 -14.26
N GLY A 224 8.26 7.17 -14.16
CA GLY A 224 9.00 7.73 -15.27
C GLY A 224 8.60 9.15 -15.62
N LEU A 225 9.48 9.77 -16.40
CA LEU A 225 9.37 11.15 -16.85
C LEU A 225 9.37 11.20 -18.38
N VAL A 226 8.75 12.25 -18.94
CA VAL A 226 8.69 12.43 -20.40
C VAL A 226 9.07 13.87 -20.75
N GLY A 227 10.22 14.03 -21.40
CA GLY A 227 10.69 15.36 -21.84
C GLY A 227 12.04 15.28 -22.53
N PRO A 228 12.42 16.31 -23.32
CA PRO A 228 13.64 16.28 -24.13
C PRO A 228 14.94 16.31 -23.32
N LYS A 229 14.87 16.73 -22.07
CA LYS A 229 16.03 16.79 -21.15
C LYS A 229 16.00 15.68 -20.08
N VAL A 230 15.00 14.80 -20.14
CA VAL A 230 14.88 13.71 -19.17
C VAL A 230 15.94 12.64 -19.46
N PRO A 231 16.71 12.21 -18.43
CA PRO A 231 17.68 11.14 -18.59
C PRO A 231 17.03 9.82 -19.02
N ALA A 232 17.76 9.01 -19.80
CA ALA A 232 17.25 7.74 -20.32
C ALA A 232 16.81 6.78 -19.21
N GLU A 233 17.50 6.76 -18.07
CA GLU A 233 17.17 5.95 -16.90
C GLU A 233 15.86 6.35 -16.21
N CYS A 234 15.33 7.55 -16.49
CA CYS A 234 14.04 8.04 -15.99
C CYS A 234 12.91 7.93 -17.02
N SER A 235 13.18 7.48 -18.24
CA SER A 235 12.20 7.46 -19.34
C SER A 235 12.09 6.13 -20.07
N HIS A 236 13.16 5.33 -20.12
CA HIS A 236 13.17 4.05 -20.83
C HIS A 236 12.73 2.92 -19.89
N LYS A 237 11.69 2.17 -20.28
CA LYS A 237 11.02 1.16 -19.46
C LYS A 237 11.98 0.26 -18.65
N ASP A 238 12.94 -0.40 -19.31
CA ASP A 238 13.83 -1.35 -18.63
C ASP A 238 14.88 -0.66 -17.74
N ALA A 239 15.35 0.51 -18.15
CA ALA A 239 16.28 1.30 -17.34
C ALA A 239 15.58 1.88 -16.09
N LEU A 240 14.32 2.30 -16.27
CA LEU A 240 13.46 2.81 -15.21
C LEU A 240 13.17 1.74 -14.15
N ILE A 241 12.81 0.51 -14.56
CA ILE A 241 12.61 -0.61 -13.63
C ILE A 241 13.90 -0.91 -12.86
N ARG A 242 15.05 -0.99 -13.54
CA ARG A 242 16.34 -1.23 -12.86
C ARG A 242 16.69 -0.14 -11.86
N ARG A 243 16.34 1.13 -12.17
CA ARG A 243 16.59 2.25 -11.28
C ARG A 243 15.74 2.17 -10.01
N GLY A 244 14.43 1.94 -10.14
CA GLY A 244 13.55 1.77 -8.99
C GLY A 244 13.88 0.52 -8.17
N ASP A 245 14.22 -0.60 -8.83
CA ASP A 245 14.71 -1.80 -8.15
C ASP A 245 15.95 -1.54 -7.29
N GLN A 246 16.90 -0.73 -7.80
CA GLN A 246 18.08 -0.32 -7.05
C GLN A 246 17.69 0.57 -5.86
N GLU A 247 16.79 1.56 -6.05
CA GLU A 247 16.32 2.45 -4.99
C GLU A 247 15.63 1.66 -3.87
N VAL A 248 14.71 0.75 -4.21
CA VAL A 248 14.08 -0.16 -3.23
C VAL A 248 15.12 -0.98 -2.48
N GLY A 249 16.08 -1.58 -3.20
CA GLY A 249 17.15 -2.36 -2.58
C GLY A 249 17.97 -1.55 -1.57
N ASP A 250 18.27 -0.29 -1.89
CA ASP A 250 19.06 0.60 -1.04
C ASP A 250 18.24 1.15 0.14
N LEU A 251 16.96 1.51 -0.07
CA LEU A 251 16.05 1.88 1.02
C LEU A 251 15.91 0.75 2.05
N VAL A 252 15.63 -0.48 1.59
CA VAL A 252 15.51 -1.64 2.46
C VAL A 252 16.80 -1.89 3.24
N LYS A 253 17.97 -1.84 2.60
CA LYS A 253 19.28 -2.01 3.28
C LYS A 253 19.50 -0.94 4.35
N ARG A 254 19.21 0.34 4.04
CA ARG A 254 19.36 1.47 5.00
C ARG A 254 18.44 1.27 6.23
N ILE A 255 17.19 0.88 6.02
CA ILE A 255 16.24 0.63 7.12
C ILE A 255 16.70 -0.58 7.96
N GLN A 256 17.13 -1.66 7.32
CA GLN A 256 17.63 -2.86 8.00
C GLN A 256 18.95 -2.62 8.76
N ALA A 257 19.70 -1.60 8.42
CA ALA A 257 20.92 -1.23 9.14
C ALA A 257 20.64 -0.53 10.49
N THR A 258 19.42 -0.07 10.74
CA THR A 258 19.07 0.66 11.97
C THR A 258 19.09 -0.23 13.21
N PRO A 259 19.38 0.33 14.40
CA PRO A 259 19.25 -0.39 15.66
C PRO A 259 17.82 -0.91 15.91
N ALA A 260 16.79 -0.15 15.49
CA ALA A 260 15.40 -0.55 15.64
C ALA A 260 15.08 -1.86 14.91
N TRP A 261 15.61 -2.06 13.70
CA TRP A 261 15.46 -3.31 12.96
C TRP A 261 16.03 -4.53 13.70
N ARG A 262 17.12 -4.34 14.45
CA ARG A 262 17.81 -5.41 15.23
C ARG A 262 17.28 -5.57 16.64
N SER A 263 16.30 -4.72 17.03
CA SER A 263 15.71 -4.78 18.36
C SER A 263 14.76 -5.98 18.53
N ALA A 264 14.32 -6.23 19.77
CA ALA A 264 13.29 -7.22 20.06
C ALA A 264 11.89 -6.80 19.60
N GLY A 265 11.70 -5.54 19.23
CA GLY A 265 10.43 -5.04 18.69
C GLY A 265 10.19 -5.51 17.25
N ASN A 266 8.93 -5.81 16.92
CA ASN A 266 8.60 -6.19 15.57
C ASN A 266 8.66 -4.97 14.64
N PHE A 267 9.34 -5.13 13.52
CA PHE A 267 9.49 -4.15 12.48
C PHE A 267 9.15 -4.80 11.12
N ALA A 268 8.31 -4.15 10.33
CA ALA A 268 8.01 -4.55 8.96
C ALA A 268 8.37 -3.44 7.97
N ILE A 269 8.91 -3.84 6.81
CA ILE A 269 8.99 -3.04 5.60
C ILE A 269 8.07 -3.71 4.59
N VAL A 270 7.13 -2.96 4.03
CA VAL A 270 6.28 -3.41 2.94
C VAL A 270 6.72 -2.67 1.68
N VAL A 271 7.07 -3.40 0.64
CA VAL A 271 7.28 -2.85 -0.70
C VAL A 271 6.04 -3.20 -1.50
N THR A 272 5.32 -2.20 -1.97
CA THR A 272 4.10 -2.37 -2.77
C THR A 272 4.09 -1.39 -3.94
N PHE A 273 3.14 -1.57 -4.83
CA PHE A 273 2.86 -0.65 -5.93
C PHE A 273 1.48 -0.06 -5.74
N ASP A 274 1.23 1.09 -6.32
CA ASP A 274 -0.09 1.73 -6.29
C ASP A 274 -1.08 1.00 -7.19
N GLU A 275 -0.65 0.75 -8.44
CA GLU A 275 -1.44 0.08 -9.48
C GLU A 275 -0.53 -0.67 -10.46
N GLY A 276 -1.10 -1.50 -11.31
CA GLY A 276 -0.41 -2.18 -12.40
C GLY A 276 -0.08 -1.25 -13.58
N ALA A 277 0.58 -1.80 -14.60
CA ALA A 277 0.84 -1.06 -15.84
C ALA A 277 -0.45 -0.58 -16.48
N GLY A 278 -0.40 0.57 -17.16
CA GLY A 278 -1.58 1.16 -17.80
C GLY A 278 -2.31 0.15 -18.70
N GLY A 279 -3.60 -0.04 -18.43
CA GLY A 279 -4.42 -1.05 -19.10
C GLY A 279 -4.51 -2.41 -18.39
N SER A 280 -3.66 -2.68 -17.38
CA SER A 280 -3.82 -3.83 -16.48
C SER A 280 -5.17 -3.73 -15.74
N ARG A 281 -5.84 -4.86 -15.59
CA ARG A 281 -7.14 -4.94 -14.94
C ARG A 281 -7.13 -6.15 -14.00
N GLY A 282 -8.11 -6.20 -13.15
CA GLY A 282 -8.26 -7.20 -12.12
C GLY A 282 -8.15 -6.56 -10.76
N GLY A 283 -8.94 -7.04 -9.83
CA GLY A 283 -9.01 -6.53 -8.48
C GLY A 283 -9.59 -7.59 -7.57
N CYS A 284 -9.49 -7.37 -6.29
CA CYS A 284 -10.17 -8.17 -5.30
C CYS A 284 -10.69 -7.28 -4.19
N CYS A 285 -11.54 -7.88 -3.40
CA CYS A 285 -11.88 -7.45 -2.05
C CYS A 285 -12.61 -6.09 -2.03
N ALA A 286 -13.80 -6.07 -1.45
CA ALA A 286 -14.70 -4.93 -1.44
C ALA A 286 -15.10 -4.38 -2.83
N VAL A 287 -15.04 -5.21 -3.87
CA VAL A 287 -15.60 -4.88 -5.19
C VAL A 287 -17.11 -4.79 -5.05
N THR A 288 -17.68 -3.69 -5.49
CA THR A 288 -19.13 -3.51 -5.58
C THR A 288 -19.59 -3.54 -7.03
N PRO A 289 -20.83 -3.98 -7.32
CA PRO A 289 -21.39 -3.90 -8.69
C PRO A 289 -21.41 -2.49 -9.26
N ASP A 290 -21.46 -1.49 -8.38
CA ASP A 290 -21.50 -0.05 -8.73
C ASP A 290 -20.09 0.57 -8.74
N ALA A 291 -19.03 -0.26 -8.69
CA ALA A 291 -17.66 0.24 -8.77
C ALA A 291 -17.45 1.06 -10.04
N PRO A 292 -16.67 2.14 -10.00
CA PRO A 292 -16.33 2.92 -11.17
C PRO A 292 -15.82 2.05 -12.32
N SER A 293 -16.04 2.46 -13.57
CA SER A 293 -15.61 1.70 -14.74
C SER A 293 -14.10 1.45 -14.80
N ASN A 294 -13.31 2.24 -14.07
CA ASN A 294 -11.87 2.12 -13.89
C ASN A 294 -11.48 1.26 -12.69
N PHE A 295 -12.42 0.62 -11.99
CA PHE A 295 -12.12 -0.30 -10.90
C PHE A 295 -11.28 -1.49 -11.37
N GLY A 296 -10.36 -1.91 -10.50
CA GLY A 296 -9.40 -2.97 -10.80
C GLY A 296 -8.09 -2.40 -11.31
N GLY A 297 -7.24 -1.97 -10.38
CA GLY A 297 -5.91 -1.39 -10.62
C GLY A 297 -4.85 -2.42 -11.04
N GLY A 298 -5.24 -3.70 -11.28
CA GLY A 298 -4.34 -4.74 -11.76
C GLY A 298 -3.62 -5.51 -10.68
N HIS A 299 -2.93 -6.58 -11.08
CA HIS A 299 -2.15 -7.47 -10.22
C HIS A 299 -0.75 -6.89 -9.99
N ILE A 300 -0.46 -6.45 -8.77
CA ILE A 300 0.75 -5.73 -8.40
C ILE A 300 1.64 -6.51 -7.43
N PRO A 301 2.97 -6.25 -7.42
CA PRO A 301 3.88 -6.86 -6.44
C PRO A 301 3.65 -6.28 -5.05
N THR A 302 3.61 -7.16 -4.03
CA THR A 302 3.65 -6.72 -2.63
C THR A 302 4.47 -7.69 -1.80
N ILE A 303 5.55 -7.18 -1.23
CA ILE A 303 6.53 -7.95 -0.46
C ILE A 303 6.54 -7.45 0.98
N VAL A 304 6.40 -8.35 1.94
CA VAL A 304 6.43 -8.05 3.38
C VAL A 304 7.72 -8.56 3.98
N ILE A 305 8.58 -7.64 4.35
CA ILE A 305 9.91 -7.88 4.90
C ILE A 305 9.84 -7.61 6.40
N THR A 306 9.95 -8.65 7.23
CA THR A 306 9.87 -8.50 8.69
C THR A 306 11.20 -8.90 9.34
N ASN A 307 11.53 -8.26 10.48
CA ASN A 307 12.75 -8.65 11.22
C ASN A 307 12.63 -10.02 11.90
N HIS A 308 11.46 -10.36 12.44
CA HIS A 308 11.20 -11.61 13.18
C HIS A 308 10.16 -12.54 12.54
N GLY A 309 9.69 -12.25 11.33
CA GLY A 309 8.60 -12.99 10.68
C GLY A 309 9.08 -14.05 9.67
N PRO A 310 8.17 -14.49 8.80
CA PRO A 310 8.40 -15.61 7.88
C PRO A 310 9.54 -15.36 6.89
N ARG A 311 10.10 -16.46 6.40
CA ARG A 311 11.10 -16.46 5.32
C ARG A 311 10.63 -17.40 4.21
N GLY A 312 10.79 -16.96 2.96
CA GLY A 312 10.42 -17.74 1.78
C GLY A 312 8.94 -18.11 1.72
N LEU A 313 8.05 -17.24 2.25
CA LEU A 313 6.61 -17.50 2.27
C LEU A 313 5.95 -16.83 1.07
N ALA A 314 5.37 -17.64 0.17
CA ALA A 314 4.44 -17.18 -0.85
C ALA A 314 3.01 -17.38 -0.34
N ASP A 315 2.25 -16.29 -0.21
CA ASP A 315 0.86 -16.33 0.26
C ASP A 315 -0.10 -16.06 -0.91
N PRO A 316 -0.92 -17.03 -1.31
CA PRO A 316 -1.85 -16.91 -2.43
C PRO A 316 -3.19 -16.27 -2.06
N THR A 317 -3.36 -15.79 -0.85
CA THR A 317 -4.59 -15.11 -0.44
C THR A 317 -4.75 -13.82 -1.24
N PRO A 318 -5.93 -13.55 -1.84
CA PRO A 318 -6.18 -12.28 -2.49
C PRO A 318 -6.18 -11.13 -1.49
N TYR A 319 -5.42 -10.08 -1.80
CA TYR A 319 -5.29 -8.86 -1.00
C TYR A 319 -5.34 -7.61 -1.87
N ASN A 320 -5.54 -6.47 -1.23
CA ASN A 320 -5.45 -5.14 -1.82
C ASN A 320 -4.97 -4.11 -0.77
N HIS A 321 -4.95 -2.82 -1.10
CA HIS A 321 -4.52 -1.78 -0.15
C HIS A 321 -5.44 -1.70 1.08
N TYR A 322 -6.73 -2.02 0.96
CA TYR A 322 -7.63 -2.12 2.13
C TYR A 322 -7.21 -3.25 3.07
N SER A 323 -6.73 -4.38 2.53
CA SER A 323 -6.18 -5.49 3.31
C SER A 323 -4.89 -5.10 4.04
N LEU A 324 -4.03 -4.32 3.39
CA LEU A 324 -2.81 -3.79 4.00
C LEU A 324 -3.16 -2.77 5.10
N LEU A 325 -4.08 -1.84 4.83
CA LEU A 325 -4.56 -0.87 5.83
C LEU A 325 -5.13 -1.60 7.05
N ARG A 326 -6.03 -2.57 6.85
CA ARG A 326 -6.59 -3.40 7.92
C ARG A 326 -5.51 -4.11 8.74
N THR A 327 -4.46 -4.58 8.08
CA THR A 327 -3.31 -5.24 8.73
C THR A 327 -2.55 -4.26 9.61
N MET A 328 -2.28 -3.06 9.11
CA MET A 328 -1.62 -1.98 9.87
C MET A 328 -2.45 -1.54 11.08
N GLU A 329 -3.75 -1.33 10.89
CA GLU A 329 -4.68 -0.98 11.97
C GLU A 329 -4.71 -2.05 13.07
N GLU A 330 -4.67 -3.34 12.69
CA GLU A 330 -4.60 -4.44 13.67
C GLU A 330 -3.23 -4.52 14.34
N ALA A 331 -2.14 -4.37 13.60
CA ALA A 331 -0.77 -4.40 14.12
C ALA A 331 -0.51 -3.26 15.13
N PHE A 332 -1.03 -2.08 14.88
CA PHE A 332 -0.91 -0.91 15.76
C PHE A 332 -1.95 -0.86 16.90
N ARG A 333 -2.92 -1.78 16.90
CA ARG A 333 -4.01 -1.81 17.90
C ARG A 333 -4.83 -0.53 17.93
N VAL A 334 -5.00 0.14 16.80
CA VAL A 334 -5.87 1.31 16.71
C VAL A 334 -7.34 0.93 16.80
N LYS A 335 -8.19 1.86 17.21
CA LYS A 335 -9.63 1.64 17.35
C LYS A 335 -10.34 1.82 16.01
N GLY A 336 -11.29 0.94 15.73
CA GLY A 336 -12.08 0.97 14.49
C GLY A 336 -11.31 0.45 13.29
N ARG A 337 -11.96 0.57 12.12
CA ARG A 337 -11.41 0.29 10.80
C ARG A 337 -11.91 1.37 9.85
N LEU A 338 -11.02 1.85 8.98
CA LEU A 338 -11.36 2.90 8.00
C LEU A 338 -12.00 2.27 6.77
N GLY A 339 -13.05 2.89 6.29
CA GLY A 339 -13.69 2.53 5.02
C GLY A 339 -13.80 1.02 4.79
N HIS A 340 -13.40 0.59 3.61
CA HIS A 340 -13.41 -0.82 3.20
C HIS A 340 -12.46 -1.75 3.98
N ALA A 341 -11.53 -1.21 4.76
CA ALA A 341 -10.75 -2.03 5.70
C ALA A 341 -11.65 -2.76 6.73
N ALA A 342 -12.91 -2.33 6.90
CA ALA A 342 -13.92 -3.01 7.71
C ALA A 342 -14.60 -4.21 7.00
N ASP A 343 -14.60 -4.27 5.68
CA ASP A 343 -15.45 -5.13 4.82
C ASP A 343 -14.97 -6.59 4.75
N THR A 344 -14.96 -7.28 5.89
CA THR A 344 -14.56 -8.71 5.93
C THR A 344 -15.50 -9.63 5.19
N ASP A 345 -16.75 -9.29 5.10
CA ASP A 345 -17.78 -10.00 4.33
C ASP A 345 -17.58 -9.87 2.81
N LYS A 346 -16.86 -8.85 2.38
CA LYS A 346 -16.45 -8.63 0.98
C LYS A 346 -15.02 -9.12 0.69
N GLY A 347 -14.43 -9.93 1.57
CA GLY A 347 -13.13 -10.54 1.37
C GLY A 347 -11.93 -9.70 1.79
N VAL A 348 -12.11 -8.53 2.43
CA VAL A 348 -10.98 -7.75 2.97
C VAL A 348 -10.49 -8.41 4.25
N VAL A 349 -9.36 -9.08 4.17
CA VAL A 349 -8.74 -9.81 5.29
C VAL A 349 -7.36 -9.25 5.63
N THR A 350 -6.89 -9.53 6.84
CA THR A 350 -5.53 -9.16 7.24
C THR A 350 -4.49 -10.05 6.58
N MET A 351 -3.34 -9.51 6.26
CA MET A 351 -2.17 -10.21 5.71
C MET A 351 -1.39 -10.95 6.83
N THR A 352 -2.12 -11.51 7.80
CA THR A 352 -1.54 -12.13 9.01
C THR A 352 -0.43 -13.14 8.71
N PRO A 353 -0.53 -14.06 7.72
CA PRO A 353 0.53 -15.03 7.45
C PRO A 353 1.88 -14.38 7.13
N LEU A 354 1.87 -13.21 6.48
CA LEU A 354 3.06 -12.47 6.08
C LEU A 354 3.67 -11.64 7.22
N PHE A 355 2.89 -11.37 8.27
CA PHE A 355 3.28 -10.57 9.45
C PHE A 355 3.47 -11.42 10.72
N GLU A 356 3.27 -12.74 10.67
CA GLU A 356 3.51 -13.60 11.84
C GLU A 356 4.95 -13.44 12.38
N VAL A 357 5.11 -13.53 13.70
CA VAL A 357 6.41 -13.55 14.37
C VAL A 357 6.76 -15.00 14.69
N ARG A 358 7.99 -15.41 14.41
CA ARG A 358 8.50 -16.77 14.63
C ARG A 358 9.71 -16.75 15.55
#